data_06d4b7fe0617751eeea97b83c66eeffd
#
_entry.id   06d4b7fe0617751eeea97b83c66eeffd
#
_cell.length_a   1.000
_cell.length_b   1.000
_cell.length_c   1.000
_cell.angle_alpha   90.00
_cell.angle_beta   90.00
_cell.angle_gamma   90.00
#
_symmetry.space_group_name_H-M   'P 1'
#
loop_
_entity.id
_entity.type
_entity.pdbx_description
1 polymer ?
#
loop_
_entity_poly.entity_id
_entity_poly.type
_entity_poly.pdbx_seq_one_letter_code
_entity_poly.pdbx_strand_id
1 'polypeptide(L)'
;MADMAPTLVTMEPCSGAHQIAEQIQELGHEVMMISGRHVQAWVKDHCNGQKTDLNDAFAILNLAYDRWLTPIRGKTREECRLLALQASYRQLKGQRTKTMVHVKATLHAWGFPIRAGSFNQKVLHELIDANREAFGDEVAETLHLMINRVRDLDHDIATVLKLLTEATQRDPRASLLRSIPGFGVLPTSRWCAVVGDIARFDSPKQTMAFIGLVPNNRITGHHTETSSGREARGQGKMSKRGDKMLRSLCILGAASLCLMVRNDRLPDCPFVASIKERLASSRPWFKVLVYVAAKLVRIATALLKYGETFSYEKAGISKAVLKQWELEQAKAA
;
A
#
# COMPACT_ATOMS: atom_id res chain seq x y z
N MET A 1 31.23 -5.06 -20.24
CA MET A 1 31.11 -5.64 -18.90
C MET A 1 31.37 -7.14 -18.91
N ALA A 2 30.93 -7.90 -19.92
CA ALA A 2 31.18 -9.36 -19.97
C ALA A 2 32.68 -9.76 -19.91
N ASP A 3 33.58 -8.92 -20.38
CA ASP A 3 35.02 -9.16 -20.41
C ASP A 3 35.78 -8.55 -19.21
N MET A 4 35.04 -8.03 -18.23
CA MET A 4 35.65 -7.45 -17.02
C MET A 4 35.70 -8.48 -15.90
N ALA A 5 36.73 -8.42 -15.05
CA ALA A 5 36.75 -9.19 -13.81
C ALA A 5 35.56 -8.84 -12.91
N PRO A 6 35.06 -9.77 -12.07
CA PRO A 6 33.99 -9.49 -11.13
C PRO A 6 34.25 -8.19 -10.35
N THR A 7 33.33 -7.27 -10.44
CA THR A 7 33.46 -5.93 -9.83
C THR A 7 32.15 -5.46 -9.24
N LEU A 8 32.21 -4.50 -8.33
CA LEU A 8 31.03 -3.84 -7.76
C LEU A 8 30.54 -2.74 -8.72
N VAL A 9 29.32 -2.88 -9.20
CA VAL A 9 28.64 -1.87 -10.03
C VAL A 9 27.64 -1.13 -9.16
N THR A 10 27.84 0.17 -9.03
CA THR A 10 26.93 1.02 -8.25
C THR A 10 26.07 1.87 -9.17
N MET A 11 24.78 1.99 -8.83
CA MET A 11 23.83 2.70 -9.69
C MET A 11 22.71 3.35 -8.88
N GLU A 12 22.13 4.42 -9.44
CA GLU A 12 20.88 4.97 -8.93
C GLU A 12 19.67 4.17 -9.49
N PRO A 13 18.63 3.88 -8.68
CA PRO A 13 17.43 3.21 -9.17
C PRO A 13 16.63 4.14 -10.10
N CYS A 14 16.79 3.96 -11.38
CA CYS A 14 16.01 4.57 -12.44
C CYS A 14 14.97 3.61 -13.01
N SER A 15 14.24 4.03 -14.04
CA SER A 15 13.33 3.14 -14.78
C SER A 15 14.15 1.99 -15.40
N GLY A 16 13.74 0.75 -15.12
CA GLY A 16 14.45 -0.46 -15.59
C GLY A 16 15.65 -0.90 -14.73
N ALA A 17 16.05 -0.14 -13.70
CA ALA A 17 17.24 -0.43 -12.88
C ALA A 17 17.27 -1.85 -12.31
N HIS A 18 16.13 -2.39 -11.91
CA HIS A 18 16.06 -3.76 -11.36
C HIS A 18 16.41 -4.83 -12.41
N GLN A 19 15.97 -4.63 -13.65
CA GLN A 19 16.29 -5.54 -14.77
C GLN A 19 17.76 -5.41 -15.19
N ILE A 20 18.26 -4.17 -15.25
CA ILE A 20 19.68 -3.91 -15.54
C ILE A 20 20.56 -4.54 -14.44
N ALA A 21 20.19 -4.39 -13.18
CA ALA A 21 20.90 -5.02 -12.06
C ALA A 21 20.94 -6.54 -12.18
N GLU A 22 19.83 -7.18 -12.55
CA GLU A 22 19.76 -8.62 -12.79
C GLU A 22 20.71 -9.04 -13.93
N GLN A 23 20.70 -8.35 -15.05
CA GLN A 23 21.59 -8.62 -16.18
C GLN A 23 23.09 -8.46 -15.81
N ILE A 24 23.41 -7.44 -15.02
CA ILE A 24 24.77 -7.22 -14.53
C ILE A 24 25.21 -8.34 -13.59
N GLN A 25 24.31 -8.81 -12.73
CA GLN A 25 24.56 -9.94 -11.83
C GLN A 25 24.73 -11.26 -12.60
N GLU A 26 23.96 -11.49 -13.69
CA GLU A 26 24.12 -12.64 -14.59
C GLU A 26 25.49 -12.67 -15.25
N LEU A 27 26.15 -11.52 -15.43
CA LEU A 27 27.52 -11.40 -15.92
C LEU A 27 28.59 -11.61 -14.82
N GLY A 28 28.19 -11.94 -13.59
CA GLY A 28 29.11 -12.22 -12.47
C GLY A 28 29.56 -11.00 -11.69
N HIS A 29 28.95 -9.83 -11.87
CA HIS A 29 29.25 -8.62 -11.12
C HIS A 29 28.33 -8.48 -9.89
N GLU A 30 28.79 -7.77 -8.89
CA GLU A 30 27.96 -7.35 -7.75
C GLU A 30 27.27 -6.03 -8.08
N VAL A 31 25.99 -5.86 -7.67
CA VAL A 31 25.24 -4.63 -7.91
C VAL A 31 24.76 -4.01 -6.62
N MET A 32 25.07 -2.73 -6.42
CA MET A 32 24.56 -1.91 -5.31
C MET A 32 23.74 -0.74 -5.85
N MET A 33 22.47 -0.67 -5.46
CA MET A 33 21.59 0.46 -5.80
C MET A 33 21.55 1.47 -4.68
N ILE A 34 21.83 2.73 -4.99
CA ILE A 34 21.90 3.84 -4.03
C ILE A 34 20.73 4.79 -4.25
N SER A 35 20.03 5.14 -3.18
CA SER A 35 18.88 6.05 -3.28
C SER A 35 19.27 7.43 -3.78
N GLY A 36 18.54 7.98 -4.77
CA GLY A 36 18.74 9.32 -5.27
C GLY A 36 18.68 10.43 -4.21
N ARG A 37 18.05 10.18 -3.07
CA ARG A 37 18.09 11.12 -1.94
C ARG A 37 19.48 11.24 -1.33
N HIS A 38 20.21 10.13 -1.24
CA HIS A 38 21.58 10.13 -0.72
C HIS A 38 22.52 10.78 -1.73
N VAL A 39 22.34 10.47 -3.04
CA VAL A 39 23.09 11.11 -4.12
C VAL A 39 22.89 12.62 -4.08
N GLN A 40 21.64 13.09 -4.06
CA GLN A 40 21.32 14.53 -4.00
C GLN A 40 21.85 15.20 -2.74
N ALA A 41 21.79 14.55 -1.58
CA ALA A 41 22.36 15.09 -0.33
C ALA A 41 23.87 15.24 -0.44
N TRP A 42 24.56 14.22 -0.93
CA TRP A 42 26.01 14.23 -1.13
C TRP A 42 26.45 15.33 -2.12
N VAL A 43 25.78 15.46 -3.27
CA VAL A 43 26.06 16.50 -4.29
C VAL A 43 25.82 17.90 -3.70
N LYS A 44 24.77 18.08 -2.89
CA LYS A 44 24.51 19.33 -2.22
C LYS A 44 25.64 19.73 -1.28
N ASP A 45 26.14 18.79 -0.51
CA ASP A 45 27.13 19.04 0.54
C ASP A 45 28.56 19.16 -0.03
N HIS A 46 28.90 18.48 -1.14
CA HIS A 46 30.26 18.40 -1.69
C HIS A 46 30.47 19.13 -3.02
N CYS A 47 29.39 19.38 -3.79
CA CYS A 47 29.47 19.99 -5.12
C CYS A 47 28.66 21.29 -5.21
N ASN A 48 28.42 22.01 -4.11
CA ASN A 48 27.63 23.24 -4.05
C ASN A 48 26.21 23.07 -4.69
N GLY A 49 25.67 21.87 -4.69
CA GLY A 49 24.36 21.56 -5.27
C GLY A 49 24.33 21.55 -6.80
N GLN A 50 25.46 21.64 -7.48
CA GLN A 50 25.53 21.56 -8.95
C GLN A 50 25.22 20.15 -9.41
N LYS A 51 24.06 19.94 -10.01
CA LYS A 51 23.65 18.67 -10.57
C LYS A 51 24.22 18.51 -11.97
N THR A 52 25.21 17.63 -12.11
CA THR A 52 25.77 17.16 -13.36
C THR A 52 25.91 15.64 -13.28
N ASP A 53 25.93 14.95 -14.42
CA ASP A 53 26.11 13.50 -14.45
C ASP A 53 27.43 13.07 -13.83
N LEU A 54 28.48 13.90 -13.96
CA LEU A 54 29.78 13.66 -13.34
C LEU A 54 29.70 13.74 -11.79
N ASN A 55 29.02 14.76 -11.25
CA ASN A 55 28.84 14.91 -9.81
C ASN A 55 27.97 13.79 -9.22
N ASP A 56 26.92 13.38 -9.96
CA ASP A 56 26.08 12.25 -9.57
C ASP A 56 26.90 10.94 -9.57
N ALA A 57 27.77 10.71 -10.59
CA ALA A 57 28.67 9.55 -10.65
C ALA A 57 29.67 9.54 -9.49
N PHE A 58 30.30 10.69 -9.17
CA PHE A 58 31.19 10.81 -8.01
C PHE A 58 30.47 10.57 -6.69
N ALA A 59 29.25 11.08 -6.54
CA ALA A 59 28.42 10.83 -5.37
C ALA A 59 28.12 9.35 -5.21
N ILE A 60 27.71 8.67 -6.27
CA ILE A 60 27.41 7.23 -6.29
C ILE A 60 28.64 6.42 -5.89
N LEU A 61 29.79 6.75 -6.47
CA LEU A 61 31.07 6.08 -6.16
C LEU A 61 31.45 6.23 -4.68
N ASN A 62 31.42 7.45 -4.16
CA ASN A 62 31.77 7.71 -2.76
C ASN A 62 30.79 7.06 -1.77
N LEU A 63 29.49 7.12 -2.07
CA LEU A 63 28.45 6.49 -1.25
C LEU A 63 28.54 4.96 -1.24
N ALA A 64 29.14 4.34 -2.25
CA ALA A 64 29.36 2.89 -2.26
C ALA A 64 30.28 2.41 -1.13
N TYR A 65 31.19 3.26 -0.67
CA TYR A 65 32.09 2.98 0.45
C TYR A 65 31.56 3.44 1.81
N ASP A 66 30.38 4.06 1.84
CA ASP A 66 29.75 4.47 3.09
C ASP A 66 29.13 3.26 3.81
N ARG A 67 29.79 2.79 4.87
CA ARG A 67 29.33 1.68 5.71
C ARG A 67 27.97 1.89 6.40
N TRP A 68 27.51 3.13 6.49
CA TRP A 68 26.24 3.49 7.10
C TRP A 68 25.10 3.55 6.07
N LEU A 69 25.44 3.49 4.78
CA LEU A 69 24.45 3.48 3.73
C LEU A 69 23.71 2.14 3.70
N THR A 70 22.39 2.20 3.66
CA THR A 70 21.56 1.02 3.39
C THR A 70 21.19 0.98 1.91
N PRO A 71 21.76 0.05 1.13
CA PRO A 71 21.44 -0.07 -0.30
C PRO A 71 19.95 -0.38 -0.53
N ILE A 72 19.45 0.03 -1.70
CA ILE A 72 18.14 -0.38 -2.16
C ILE A 72 18.25 -1.82 -2.69
N ARG A 73 17.40 -2.69 -2.16
CA ARG A 73 17.32 -4.07 -2.60
C ARG A 73 16.82 -4.17 -4.05
N GLY A 74 17.50 -4.94 -4.86
CA GLY A 74 16.99 -5.38 -6.16
C GLY A 74 15.65 -6.10 -6.03
N LYS A 75 14.80 -5.96 -7.03
CA LYS A 75 13.52 -6.68 -7.09
C LYS A 75 13.62 -7.80 -8.12
N THR A 76 13.04 -8.94 -7.79
CA THR A 76 12.91 -10.04 -8.74
C THR A 76 11.92 -9.71 -9.86
N ARG A 77 11.98 -10.45 -10.96
CA ARG A 77 11.00 -10.30 -12.07
C ARG A 77 9.57 -10.49 -11.59
N GLU A 78 9.33 -11.44 -10.67
CA GLU A 78 7.98 -11.66 -10.10
C GLU A 78 7.51 -10.46 -9.27
N GLU A 79 8.38 -9.88 -8.46
CA GLU A 79 8.06 -8.66 -7.70
C GLU A 79 7.77 -7.48 -8.65
N CYS A 80 8.52 -7.34 -9.74
CA CYS A 80 8.27 -6.33 -10.77
C CYS A 80 6.93 -6.56 -11.49
N ARG A 81 6.56 -7.83 -11.78
CA ARG A 81 5.24 -8.17 -12.35
C ARG A 81 4.10 -7.75 -11.43
N LEU A 82 4.18 -8.06 -10.13
CA LEU A 82 3.18 -7.63 -9.16
C LEU A 82 3.03 -6.10 -9.11
N LEU A 83 4.15 -5.37 -9.17
CA LEU A 83 4.13 -3.91 -9.21
C LEU A 83 3.49 -3.36 -10.48
N ALA A 84 3.78 -3.95 -11.64
CA ALA A 84 3.20 -3.55 -12.93
C ALA A 84 1.68 -3.77 -12.95
N LEU A 85 1.20 -4.95 -12.52
CA LEU A 85 -0.23 -5.24 -12.43
C LEU A 85 -0.96 -4.29 -11.47
N GLN A 86 -0.34 -3.97 -10.33
CA GLN A 86 -0.90 -2.98 -9.40
C GLN A 86 -0.93 -1.57 -9.97
N ALA A 87 0.07 -1.18 -10.75
CA ALA A 87 0.10 0.12 -11.43
C ALA A 87 -1.04 0.22 -12.45
N SER A 88 -1.25 -0.82 -13.27
CA SER A 88 -2.35 -0.92 -14.22
C SER A 88 -3.72 -0.89 -13.52
N TYR A 89 -3.91 -1.69 -12.47
CA TYR A 89 -5.14 -1.65 -11.66
C TYR A 89 -5.44 -0.25 -11.14
N ARG A 90 -4.45 0.43 -10.59
CA ARG A 90 -4.62 1.79 -10.05
C ARG A 90 -4.93 2.80 -11.15
N GLN A 91 -4.30 2.69 -12.30
CA GLN A 91 -4.53 3.55 -13.45
C GLN A 91 -5.98 3.43 -13.93
N LEU A 92 -6.46 2.21 -14.14
CA LEU A 92 -7.84 1.94 -14.56
C LEU A 92 -8.87 2.44 -13.53
N LYS A 93 -8.64 2.20 -12.23
CA LYS A 93 -9.47 2.73 -11.14
C LYS A 93 -9.51 4.26 -11.14
N GLY A 94 -8.39 4.90 -11.41
CA GLY A 94 -8.30 6.36 -11.54
C GLY A 94 -9.10 6.89 -12.72
N GLN A 95 -8.98 6.27 -13.89
CA GLN A 95 -9.75 6.61 -15.10
C GLN A 95 -11.24 6.45 -14.85
N ARG A 96 -11.66 5.30 -14.31
CA ARG A 96 -13.05 5.04 -13.93
C ARG A 96 -13.63 6.15 -13.04
N THR A 97 -12.92 6.49 -11.98
CA THR A 97 -13.37 7.53 -11.04
C THR A 97 -13.49 8.89 -11.73
N LYS A 98 -12.50 9.27 -12.54
CA LYS A 98 -12.53 10.54 -13.29
C LYS A 98 -13.73 10.59 -14.27
N THR A 99 -13.97 9.50 -15.01
CA THR A 99 -15.11 9.41 -15.94
C THR A 99 -16.45 9.51 -15.20
N MET A 100 -16.61 8.78 -14.08
CA MET A 100 -17.82 8.87 -13.27
C MET A 100 -18.06 10.27 -12.70
N VAL A 101 -17.02 10.94 -12.24
CA VAL A 101 -17.11 12.32 -11.72
C VAL A 101 -17.52 13.27 -12.83
N HIS A 102 -16.96 13.12 -14.03
CA HIS A 102 -17.30 13.94 -15.19
C HIS A 102 -18.78 13.76 -15.56
N VAL A 103 -19.27 12.53 -15.72
CA VAL A 103 -20.69 12.26 -16.03
C VAL A 103 -21.62 12.89 -14.99
N LYS A 104 -21.31 12.71 -13.69
CA LYS A 104 -22.12 13.31 -12.61
C LYS A 104 -22.10 14.84 -12.65
N ALA A 105 -20.96 15.43 -12.90
CA ALA A 105 -20.82 16.90 -12.97
C ALA A 105 -21.61 17.47 -14.15
N THR A 106 -21.56 16.81 -15.31
CA THR A 106 -22.33 17.21 -16.50
C THR A 106 -23.83 17.10 -16.21
N LEU A 107 -24.31 15.97 -15.70
CA LEU A 107 -25.73 15.81 -15.35
C LEU A 107 -26.19 16.86 -14.31
N HIS A 108 -25.38 17.13 -13.31
CA HIS A 108 -25.67 18.15 -12.30
C HIS A 108 -25.78 19.56 -12.91
N ALA A 109 -24.89 19.90 -13.85
CA ALA A 109 -24.92 21.20 -14.55
C ALA A 109 -26.22 21.39 -15.38
N TRP A 110 -26.82 20.28 -15.84
CA TRP A 110 -28.10 20.27 -16.55
C TRP A 110 -29.31 20.12 -15.62
N GLY A 111 -29.14 20.20 -14.30
CA GLY A 111 -30.24 20.15 -13.32
C GLY A 111 -30.62 18.75 -12.85
N PHE A 112 -29.85 17.72 -13.21
CA PHE A 112 -30.06 16.32 -12.80
C PHE A 112 -29.01 15.85 -11.77
N PRO A 113 -29.11 16.21 -10.49
CA PRO A 113 -28.12 15.85 -9.49
C PRO A 113 -28.15 14.36 -9.16
N ILE A 114 -27.02 13.68 -9.30
CA ILE A 114 -26.86 12.27 -8.95
C ILE A 114 -26.27 12.14 -7.54
N ARG A 115 -26.99 11.43 -6.66
CA ARG A 115 -26.57 11.23 -5.26
C ARG A 115 -25.14 10.66 -5.18
N ALA A 116 -24.38 11.12 -4.20
CA ALA A 116 -23.06 10.57 -3.92
C ALA A 116 -23.15 9.05 -3.64
N GLY A 117 -22.21 8.28 -4.21
CA GLY A 117 -22.21 6.81 -4.11
C GLY A 117 -23.09 6.08 -5.14
N SER A 118 -24.09 6.74 -5.74
CA SER A 118 -24.95 6.13 -6.76
C SER A 118 -24.36 6.32 -8.17
N PHE A 119 -24.17 5.22 -8.90
CA PHE A 119 -23.84 5.22 -10.33
C PHE A 119 -24.40 3.94 -10.94
N ASN A 120 -25.72 3.94 -11.22
CA ASN A 120 -26.37 2.84 -11.92
C ASN A 120 -26.46 3.18 -13.40
N GLN A 121 -25.73 2.44 -14.24
CA GLN A 121 -25.60 2.71 -15.67
C GLN A 121 -26.95 2.67 -16.37
N LYS A 122 -27.79 1.65 -16.08
CA LYS A 122 -29.12 1.52 -16.68
C LYS A 122 -29.98 2.73 -16.37
N VAL A 123 -30.07 3.12 -15.12
CA VAL A 123 -30.86 4.29 -14.69
C VAL A 123 -30.34 5.58 -15.32
N LEU A 124 -29.02 5.70 -15.50
CA LEU A 124 -28.43 6.89 -16.14
C LEU A 124 -28.74 6.95 -17.63
N HIS A 125 -28.71 5.82 -18.34
CA HIS A 125 -29.14 5.76 -19.74
C HIS A 125 -30.61 6.14 -19.88
N GLU A 126 -31.51 5.55 -19.09
CA GLU A 126 -32.95 5.86 -19.08
C GLU A 126 -33.21 7.35 -18.75
N LEU A 127 -32.48 7.93 -17.82
CA LEU A 127 -32.56 9.36 -17.47
C LEU A 127 -32.22 10.26 -18.67
N ILE A 128 -31.14 9.93 -19.38
CA ILE A 128 -30.64 10.71 -20.52
C ILE A 128 -31.65 10.61 -21.67
N ASP A 129 -32.12 9.40 -21.96
CA ASP A 129 -33.10 9.18 -23.05
C ASP A 129 -34.42 9.90 -22.77
N ALA A 130 -34.90 9.86 -21.53
CA ALA A 130 -36.13 10.54 -21.11
C ALA A 130 -36.06 12.08 -21.18
N ASN A 131 -34.84 12.63 -21.15
CA ASN A 131 -34.60 14.07 -21.17
C ASN A 131 -33.72 14.50 -22.36
N ARG A 132 -33.76 13.72 -23.44
CA ARG A 132 -32.89 13.92 -24.61
C ARG A 132 -33.09 15.30 -25.25
N GLU A 133 -34.31 15.78 -25.29
CA GLU A 133 -34.64 17.10 -25.82
C GLU A 133 -33.95 18.23 -25.02
N ALA A 134 -33.89 18.09 -23.70
CA ALA A 134 -33.22 19.06 -22.84
C ALA A 134 -31.68 19.05 -23.01
N PHE A 135 -31.07 17.88 -23.24
CA PHE A 135 -29.61 17.76 -23.43
C PHE A 135 -29.17 18.15 -24.85
N GLY A 136 -30.01 17.94 -25.86
CA GLY A 136 -29.63 17.86 -27.26
C GLY A 136 -28.89 16.55 -27.59
N ASP A 137 -28.95 16.15 -28.88
CA ASP A 137 -28.41 14.88 -29.32
C ASP A 137 -26.93 14.70 -29.06
N GLU A 138 -26.11 15.74 -29.26
CA GLU A 138 -24.67 15.70 -29.11
C GLU A 138 -24.25 15.43 -27.64
N VAL A 139 -24.91 16.10 -26.69
CA VAL A 139 -24.61 15.91 -25.28
C VAL A 139 -25.11 14.56 -24.80
N ALA A 140 -26.32 14.13 -25.21
CA ALA A 140 -26.87 12.84 -24.86
C ALA A 140 -25.96 11.69 -25.35
N GLU A 141 -25.52 11.70 -26.60
CA GLU A 141 -24.60 10.71 -27.15
C GLU A 141 -23.26 10.70 -26.43
N THR A 142 -22.69 11.88 -26.11
CA THR A 142 -21.45 11.97 -25.36
C THR A 142 -21.59 11.37 -23.96
N LEU A 143 -22.69 11.62 -23.26
CA LEU A 143 -22.97 11.02 -21.96
C LEU A 143 -23.10 9.49 -22.04
N HIS A 144 -23.79 8.97 -23.06
CA HIS A 144 -23.88 7.53 -23.30
C HIS A 144 -22.50 6.90 -23.53
N LEU A 145 -21.64 7.52 -24.34
CA LEU A 145 -20.26 7.07 -24.55
C LEU A 145 -19.48 7.02 -23.23
N MET A 146 -19.60 8.04 -22.38
CA MET A 146 -18.89 8.09 -21.10
C MET A 146 -19.40 7.04 -20.10
N ILE A 147 -20.71 6.77 -20.08
CA ILE A 147 -21.29 5.72 -19.22
C ILE A 147 -20.84 4.33 -19.71
N ASN A 148 -20.86 4.08 -21.02
CA ASN A 148 -20.34 2.84 -21.59
C ASN A 148 -18.85 2.66 -21.27
N ARG A 149 -18.05 3.74 -21.34
CA ARG A 149 -16.64 3.70 -20.95
C ARG A 149 -16.45 3.29 -19.49
N VAL A 150 -17.33 3.69 -18.58
CA VAL A 150 -17.26 3.23 -17.18
C VAL A 150 -17.48 1.72 -17.09
N ARG A 151 -18.41 1.16 -17.88
CA ARG A 151 -18.65 -0.29 -17.95
C ARG A 151 -17.42 -1.05 -18.43
N ASP A 152 -16.80 -0.56 -19.50
CA ASP A 152 -15.60 -1.19 -20.06
C ASP A 152 -14.45 -1.15 -19.07
N LEU A 153 -14.27 -0.02 -18.39
CA LEU A 153 -13.27 0.11 -17.32
C LEU A 153 -13.55 -0.83 -16.12
N ASP A 154 -14.82 -1.08 -15.78
CA ASP A 154 -15.17 -2.06 -14.75
C ASP A 154 -14.76 -3.48 -15.14
N HIS A 155 -14.96 -3.86 -16.41
CA HIS A 155 -14.50 -5.13 -16.96
C HIS A 155 -12.97 -5.26 -16.94
N ASP A 156 -12.25 -4.23 -17.42
CA ASP A 156 -10.79 -4.19 -17.42
C ASP A 156 -10.21 -4.29 -15.99
N ILE A 157 -10.81 -3.56 -15.03
CA ILE A 157 -10.43 -3.62 -13.62
C ILE A 157 -10.60 -5.02 -13.05
N ALA A 158 -11.72 -5.69 -13.35
CA ALA A 158 -11.96 -7.06 -12.91
C ALA A 158 -10.93 -8.04 -13.49
N THR A 159 -10.62 -7.89 -14.78
CA THR A 159 -9.60 -8.69 -15.47
C THR A 159 -8.22 -8.52 -14.85
N VAL A 160 -7.76 -7.27 -14.66
CA VAL A 160 -6.45 -7.01 -14.03
C VAL A 160 -6.42 -7.48 -12.58
N LEU A 161 -7.52 -7.35 -11.83
CA LEU A 161 -7.60 -7.87 -10.46
C LEU A 161 -7.50 -9.40 -10.41
N LYS A 162 -8.10 -10.11 -11.37
CA LYS A 162 -7.97 -11.56 -11.53
C LYS A 162 -6.52 -11.96 -11.78
N LEU A 163 -5.87 -11.33 -12.77
CA LEU A 163 -4.46 -11.57 -13.09
C LEU A 163 -3.54 -11.28 -11.90
N LEU A 164 -3.78 -10.19 -11.17
CA LEU A 164 -3.05 -9.87 -9.96
C LEU A 164 -3.26 -10.91 -8.85
N THR A 165 -4.47 -11.45 -8.73
CA THR A 165 -4.79 -12.51 -7.75
C THR A 165 -4.02 -13.77 -8.07
N GLU A 166 -4.04 -14.23 -9.31
CA GLU A 166 -3.32 -15.40 -9.79
C GLU A 166 -1.79 -15.25 -9.62
N ALA A 167 -1.24 -14.09 -10.02
CA ALA A 167 0.17 -13.80 -9.82
C ALA A 167 0.56 -13.76 -8.34
N THR A 168 -0.30 -13.22 -7.49
CA THR A 168 -0.05 -13.15 -6.03
C THR A 168 -0.07 -14.55 -5.40
N GLN A 169 -0.94 -15.45 -5.84
CA GLN A 169 -1.05 -16.81 -5.31
C GLN A 169 0.19 -17.66 -5.57
N ARG A 170 1.00 -17.34 -6.57
CA ARG A 170 2.28 -18.01 -6.85
C ARG A 170 3.36 -17.72 -5.81
N ASP A 171 3.22 -16.63 -5.08
CA ASP A 171 4.15 -16.28 -4.01
C ASP A 171 3.79 -17.05 -2.72
N PRO A 172 4.70 -17.88 -2.17
CA PRO A 172 4.41 -18.69 -0.98
C PRO A 172 4.04 -17.85 0.24
N ARG A 173 4.48 -16.60 0.30
CA ARG A 173 4.16 -15.65 1.38
C ARG A 173 2.70 -15.18 1.34
N ALA A 174 2.06 -15.30 0.18
CA ALA A 174 0.71 -14.79 -0.02
C ALA A 174 -0.33 -15.51 0.84
N SER A 175 -0.21 -16.83 1.00
CA SER A 175 -1.13 -17.62 1.84
C SER A 175 -1.08 -17.16 3.31
N LEU A 176 0.13 -16.92 3.83
CA LEU A 176 0.35 -16.44 5.19
C LEU A 176 -0.27 -15.04 5.40
N LEU A 177 -0.02 -14.12 4.48
CA LEU A 177 -0.52 -12.75 4.57
C LEU A 177 -2.05 -12.67 4.41
N ARG A 178 -2.62 -13.46 3.49
CA ARG A 178 -4.07 -13.49 3.25
C ARG A 178 -4.88 -14.12 4.37
N SER A 179 -4.25 -14.87 5.24
CA SER A 179 -4.90 -15.39 6.45
C SER A 179 -5.26 -14.28 7.46
N ILE A 180 -4.61 -13.11 7.35
CA ILE A 180 -4.84 -11.98 8.26
C ILE A 180 -6.17 -11.29 7.91
N PRO A 181 -7.12 -11.14 8.84
CA PRO A 181 -8.34 -10.38 8.61
C PRO A 181 -8.06 -8.95 8.14
N GLY A 182 -8.68 -8.55 7.03
CA GLY A 182 -8.44 -7.24 6.41
C GLY A 182 -7.27 -7.18 5.42
N PHE A 183 -6.49 -8.27 5.25
CA PHE A 183 -5.42 -8.36 4.26
C PHE A 183 -5.89 -9.07 2.99
N GLY A 184 -6.50 -8.32 2.07
CA GLY A 184 -6.90 -8.83 0.75
C GLY A 184 -5.73 -8.93 -0.24
N VAL A 185 -6.04 -9.16 -1.51
CA VAL A 185 -5.05 -9.31 -2.60
C VAL A 185 -4.14 -8.10 -2.74
N LEU A 186 -4.69 -6.88 -2.70
CA LEU A 186 -3.93 -5.65 -2.92
C LEU A 186 -2.83 -5.41 -1.88
N PRO A 187 -3.10 -5.44 -0.55
CA PRO A 187 -2.03 -5.29 0.43
C PRO A 187 -1.04 -6.47 0.38
N THR A 188 -1.51 -7.69 0.15
CA THR A 188 -0.65 -8.89 0.05
C THR A 188 0.33 -8.76 -1.11
N SER A 189 -0.16 -8.54 -2.33
CA SER A 189 0.69 -8.40 -3.52
C SER A 189 1.69 -7.25 -3.39
N ARG A 190 1.26 -6.11 -2.80
CA ARG A 190 2.18 -4.99 -2.55
C ARG A 190 3.23 -5.32 -1.51
N TRP A 191 2.84 -6.05 -0.46
CA TRP A 191 3.79 -6.52 0.56
C TRP A 191 4.86 -7.43 -0.06
N CYS A 192 4.45 -8.46 -0.79
CA CYS A 192 5.36 -9.38 -1.46
C CYS A 192 6.35 -8.63 -2.37
N ALA A 193 5.87 -7.64 -3.13
CA ALA A 193 6.69 -6.90 -4.09
C ALA A 193 7.62 -5.83 -3.47
N VAL A 194 7.25 -5.27 -2.29
CA VAL A 194 7.98 -4.13 -1.71
C VAL A 194 8.81 -4.54 -0.51
N VAL A 195 8.23 -5.33 0.41
CA VAL A 195 8.94 -5.80 1.61
C VAL A 195 9.96 -6.88 1.24
N GLY A 196 9.58 -7.79 0.36
CA GLY A 196 10.47 -8.88 -0.07
C GLY A 196 10.78 -9.86 1.07
N ASP A 197 12.03 -10.22 1.22
CA ASP A 197 12.46 -11.11 2.30
C ASP A 197 12.32 -10.43 3.67
N ILE A 198 11.59 -11.07 4.57
CA ILE A 198 11.33 -10.58 5.92
C ILE A 198 12.55 -10.74 6.84
N ALA A 199 13.47 -11.65 6.51
CA ALA A 199 14.67 -11.91 7.31
C ALA A 199 15.58 -10.68 7.42
N ARG A 200 15.52 -9.76 6.46
CA ARG A 200 16.27 -8.50 6.47
C ARG A 200 15.85 -7.52 7.58
N PHE A 201 14.79 -7.79 8.30
CA PHE A 201 14.30 -6.96 9.40
C PHE A 201 14.47 -7.68 10.72
N ASP A 202 15.26 -7.13 11.65
CA ASP A 202 15.49 -7.72 12.97
C ASP A 202 14.21 -7.72 13.81
N SER A 203 13.36 -6.71 13.64
CA SER A 203 12.17 -6.51 14.46
C SER A 203 10.98 -5.96 13.66
N PRO A 204 9.74 -6.19 14.14
CA PRO A 204 8.55 -5.56 13.56
C PRO A 204 8.58 -4.02 13.58
N LYS A 205 9.37 -3.40 14.47
CA LYS A 205 9.57 -1.95 14.47
C LYS A 205 10.29 -1.47 13.22
N GLN A 206 11.28 -2.23 12.73
CA GLN A 206 11.99 -1.91 11.50
C GLN A 206 11.06 -2.04 10.28
N THR A 207 10.23 -3.09 10.21
CA THR A 207 9.22 -3.24 9.16
C THR A 207 8.24 -2.07 9.16
N MET A 208 7.75 -1.66 10.33
CA MET A 208 6.89 -0.49 10.47
C MET A 208 7.58 0.81 10.04
N ALA A 209 8.85 0.99 10.37
CA ALA A 209 9.65 2.15 9.96
C ALA A 209 9.84 2.16 8.43
N PHE A 210 10.13 1.00 7.84
CA PHE A 210 10.25 0.82 6.39
C PHE A 210 8.96 1.18 5.63
N ILE A 211 7.79 0.86 6.19
CA ILE A 211 6.47 1.22 5.62
C ILE A 211 6.11 2.68 5.94
N GLY A 212 6.76 3.29 6.94
CA GLY A 212 6.51 4.66 7.37
C GLY A 212 5.29 4.83 8.28
N LEU A 213 4.96 3.78 9.06
CA LEU A 213 3.88 3.77 10.06
C LEU A 213 4.38 4.10 11.48
N VAL A 214 5.60 4.62 11.62
CA VAL A 214 6.17 5.07 12.89
C VAL A 214 6.04 6.57 13.06
N PRO A 215 5.97 7.09 14.29
CA PRO A 215 6.03 8.53 14.54
C PRO A 215 7.35 9.13 14.04
N ASN A 216 7.31 10.33 13.54
CA ASN A 216 8.51 11.11 13.22
C ASN A 216 8.92 11.87 14.48
N ASN A 217 9.76 11.27 15.30
CA ASN A 217 10.27 11.92 16.51
C ASN A 217 11.38 12.90 16.12
N ARG A 218 11.08 14.18 16.22
CA ARG A 218 12.07 15.25 16.23
C ARG A 218 12.27 15.64 17.69
N ILE A 219 13.13 14.91 18.39
CA ILE A 219 13.53 15.27 19.76
C ILE A 219 14.80 16.07 19.61
N THR A 220 14.70 17.38 19.73
CA THR A 220 15.82 18.31 19.88
C THR A 220 15.83 18.80 21.32
N GLY A 221 16.78 18.31 22.14
CA GLY A 221 17.02 18.84 23.48
C GLY A 221 16.28 18.14 24.63
N HIS A 222 16.67 18.51 25.86
CA HIS A 222 16.17 18.00 27.12
C HIS A 222 14.64 18.15 27.26
N HIS A 223 14.02 17.24 27.99
CA HIS A 223 12.61 17.24 28.34
C HIS A 223 12.17 18.62 28.88
N THR A 224 11.37 19.35 28.14
CA THR A 224 10.64 20.50 28.66
C THR A 224 9.41 19.96 29.36
N GLU A 225 9.41 20.01 30.70
CA GLU A 225 8.20 19.83 31.50
C GLU A 225 7.23 20.95 31.10
N THR A 226 6.10 20.54 30.54
CA THR A 226 4.98 21.47 30.37
C THR A 226 4.33 21.69 31.74
N SER A 227 3.86 22.91 31.99
CA SER A 227 3.20 23.36 33.23
C SER A 227 2.01 22.52 33.71
N SER A 228 1.68 21.42 33.02
CA SER A 228 0.65 20.43 33.38
C SER A 228 1.19 19.08 33.85
N GLY A 229 2.51 18.95 34.12
CA GLY A 229 3.12 17.71 34.66
C GLY A 229 3.02 16.49 33.80
N ARG A 230 2.55 16.62 32.53
CA ARG A 230 2.56 15.53 31.55
C ARG A 230 3.80 15.68 30.68
N GLU A 231 4.70 14.71 30.74
CA GLU A 231 5.76 14.56 29.74
C GLU A 231 5.14 14.69 28.35
N ALA A 232 5.35 15.82 27.71
CA ALA A 232 5.05 16.00 26.31
C ALA A 232 6.05 15.13 25.53
N ARG A 233 5.85 13.82 25.51
CA ARG A 233 6.43 12.97 24.48
C ARG A 233 5.92 13.52 23.18
N GLY A 234 6.73 14.32 22.51
CA GLY A 234 6.45 14.87 21.22
C GLY A 234 6.24 13.74 20.21
N GLN A 235 5.09 13.08 20.28
CA GLN A 235 4.67 12.13 19.26
C GLN A 235 4.44 12.92 17.98
N GLY A 236 5.50 13.04 17.19
CA GLY A 236 5.47 13.68 15.89
C GLY A 236 4.44 13.03 14.98
N LYS A 237 4.05 13.73 13.93
CA LYS A 237 3.21 13.18 12.86
C LYS A 237 3.86 11.90 12.32
N MET A 238 3.06 11.00 11.77
CA MET A 238 3.56 9.77 11.11
C MET A 238 4.66 10.10 10.11
N SER A 239 5.75 9.33 10.10
CA SER A 239 6.97 9.62 9.31
C SER A 239 6.71 9.66 7.80
N LYS A 240 5.75 8.86 7.34
CA LYS A 240 5.37 8.73 5.91
C LYS A 240 6.55 8.37 4.99
N ARG A 241 7.70 7.98 5.53
CA ARG A 241 8.84 7.46 4.77
C ARG A 241 8.51 6.07 4.23
N GLY A 242 9.14 5.66 3.12
CA GLY A 242 8.90 4.36 2.50
C GLY A 242 7.71 4.34 1.53
N ASP A 243 7.24 3.14 1.17
CA ASP A 243 6.25 2.95 0.11
C ASP A 243 4.86 3.50 0.49
N LYS A 244 4.44 4.56 -0.21
CA LYS A 244 3.16 5.25 0.02
C LYS A 244 1.97 4.32 -0.23
N MET A 245 2.06 3.46 -1.26
CA MET A 245 0.96 2.58 -1.65
C MET A 245 0.76 1.48 -0.60
N LEU A 246 1.84 0.79 -0.18
CA LEU A 246 1.76 -0.23 0.85
C LEU A 246 1.18 0.33 2.15
N ARG A 247 1.65 1.49 2.58
CA ARG A 247 1.11 2.17 3.76
C ARG A 247 -0.39 2.46 3.64
N SER A 248 -0.85 2.99 2.49
CA SER A 248 -2.27 3.23 2.23
C SER A 248 -3.07 1.94 2.26
N LEU A 249 -2.56 0.86 1.66
CA LEU A 249 -3.23 -0.45 1.65
C LEU A 249 -3.30 -1.07 3.05
N CYS A 250 -2.28 -0.91 3.89
CA CYS A 250 -2.33 -1.33 5.29
C CYS A 250 -3.40 -0.56 6.08
N ILE A 251 -3.56 0.75 5.83
CA ILE A 251 -4.61 1.57 6.45
C ILE A 251 -6.00 1.17 5.95
N LEU A 252 -6.16 0.87 4.67
CA LEU A 252 -7.42 0.37 4.11
C LEU A 252 -7.77 -1.03 4.66
N GLY A 253 -6.78 -1.91 4.80
CA GLY A 253 -6.95 -3.20 5.48
C GLY A 253 -7.40 -3.03 6.93
N ALA A 254 -6.83 -2.07 7.64
CA ALA A 254 -7.25 -1.71 8.99
C ALA A 254 -8.69 -1.18 9.02
N ALA A 255 -9.10 -0.37 8.04
CA ALA A 255 -10.47 0.10 7.93
C ALA A 255 -11.45 -1.05 7.70
N SER A 256 -11.12 -1.99 6.80
CA SER A 256 -11.90 -3.20 6.58
C SER A 256 -12.03 -4.03 7.84
N LEU A 257 -10.93 -4.25 8.57
CA LEU A 257 -10.94 -4.96 9.84
C LEU A 257 -11.80 -4.25 10.91
N CYS A 258 -11.72 -2.93 11.02
CA CYS A 258 -12.56 -2.15 11.92
C CYS A 258 -14.06 -2.29 11.59
N LEU A 259 -14.42 -2.35 10.30
CA LEU A 259 -15.80 -2.60 9.88
C LEU A 259 -16.26 -4.01 10.22
N MET A 260 -15.40 -5.03 10.04
CA MET A 260 -15.70 -6.40 10.47
C MET A 260 -15.96 -6.47 11.97
N VAL A 261 -15.14 -5.78 12.78
CA VAL A 261 -15.30 -5.70 14.24
C VAL A 261 -16.61 -4.99 14.64
N ARG A 262 -16.95 -3.88 13.98
CA ARG A 262 -18.20 -3.15 14.23
C ARG A 262 -19.46 -3.95 13.91
N ASN A 263 -19.37 -4.81 12.91
CA ASN A 263 -20.49 -5.63 12.44
C ASN A 263 -20.47 -7.04 13.07
N ASP A 264 -19.71 -7.23 14.15
CA ASP A 264 -19.54 -8.49 14.89
C ASP A 264 -19.26 -9.72 14.00
N ARG A 265 -18.52 -9.50 12.89
CA ARG A 265 -18.12 -10.54 11.93
C ARG A 265 -16.85 -11.29 12.33
N LEU A 266 -16.33 -11.06 13.51
CA LEU A 266 -15.12 -11.70 14.04
C LEU A 266 -15.37 -12.24 15.43
N PRO A 267 -14.73 -13.37 15.79
CA PRO A 267 -14.91 -13.96 17.13
C PRO A 267 -14.32 -13.05 18.20
N ASP A 268 -14.95 -13.01 19.36
CA ASP A 268 -14.47 -12.25 20.51
C ASP A 268 -13.17 -12.85 21.06
N CYS A 269 -12.08 -12.13 20.90
CA CYS A 269 -10.76 -12.48 21.40
C CYS A 269 -10.02 -11.22 21.84
N PRO A 270 -8.93 -11.32 22.62
CA PRO A 270 -8.14 -10.16 23.07
C PRO A 270 -7.68 -9.25 21.92
N PHE A 271 -7.39 -9.80 20.74
CA PHE A 271 -7.07 -9.03 19.55
C PHE A 271 -8.25 -8.15 19.11
N VAL A 272 -9.46 -8.73 18.98
CA VAL A 272 -10.69 -8.02 18.59
C VAL A 272 -11.12 -7.05 19.68
N ALA A 273 -11.10 -7.47 20.97
CA ALA A 273 -11.42 -6.62 22.11
C ALA A 273 -10.59 -5.33 22.16
N SER A 274 -9.28 -5.44 21.88
CA SER A 274 -8.39 -4.27 21.81
C SER A 274 -8.73 -3.29 20.69
N ILE A 275 -9.39 -3.75 19.61
CA ILE A 275 -9.88 -2.90 18.52
C ILE A 275 -11.22 -2.28 18.92
N LYS A 276 -12.16 -3.07 19.54
CA LYS A 276 -13.43 -2.58 20.06
C LYS A 276 -13.22 -1.44 21.07
N GLU A 277 -12.30 -1.60 22.02
CA GLU A 277 -11.90 -0.56 22.98
C GLU A 277 -11.45 0.74 22.30
N ARG A 278 -10.60 0.62 21.26
CA ARG A 278 -10.13 1.79 20.49
C ARG A 278 -11.25 2.45 19.68
N LEU A 279 -12.17 1.67 19.14
CA LEU A 279 -13.33 2.17 18.42
C LEU A 279 -14.33 2.89 19.33
N ALA A 280 -14.46 2.46 20.58
CA ALA A 280 -15.30 3.09 21.60
C ALA A 280 -14.66 4.35 22.20
N SER A 281 -13.33 4.55 22.03
CA SER A 281 -12.64 5.71 22.57
C SER A 281 -12.97 7.00 21.79
N SER A 282 -12.86 8.17 22.44
CA SER A 282 -13.03 9.50 21.82
C SER A 282 -11.93 9.89 20.80
N ARG A 283 -11.08 8.95 20.39
CA ARG A 283 -9.97 9.21 19.48
C ARG A 283 -10.44 9.44 18.06
N PRO A 284 -9.83 10.36 17.30
CA PRO A 284 -10.14 10.55 15.90
C PRO A 284 -9.98 9.24 15.10
N TRP A 285 -10.93 8.95 14.22
CA TRP A 285 -10.99 7.72 13.40
C TRP A 285 -9.65 7.36 12.76
N PHE A 286 -8.98 8.34 12.15
CA PHE A 286 -7.69 8.09 11.50
C PHE A 286 -6.60 7.61 12.47
N LYS A 287 -6.60 8.06 13.73
CA LYS A 287 -5.65 7.56 14.75
C LYS A 287 -5.92 6.11 15.11
N VAL A 288 -7.20 5.70 15.13
CA VAL A 288 -7.60 4.29 15.33
C VAL A 288 -7.09 3.44 14.16
N LEU A 289 -7.30 3.88 12.92
CA LEU A 289 -6.83 3.17 11.72
C LEU A 289 -5.31 2.97 11.71
N VAL A 290 -4.53 3.99 12.07
CA VAL A 290 -3.07 3.90 12.15
C VAL A 290 -2.64 2.90 13.22
N TYR A 291 -3.31 2.88 14.37
CA TYR A 291 -3.05 1.90 15.43
C TYR A 291 -3.32 0.46 14.96
N VAL A 292 -4.48 0.24 14.32
CA VAL A 292 -4.84 -1.09 13.79
C VAL A 292 -3.91 -1.50 12.65
N ALA A 293 -3.56 -0.58 11.74
CA ALA A 293 -2.59 -0.84 10.68
C ALA A 293 -1.22 -1.25 11.23
N ALA A 294 -0.76 -0.59 12.30
CA ALA A 294 0.47 -0.96 12.98
C ALA A 294 0.40 -2.38 13.60
N LYS A 295 -0.76 -2.78 14.15
CA LYS A 295 -0.98 -4.17 14.60
C LYS A 295 -0.92 -5.15 13.44
N LEU A 296 -1.62 -4.87 12.32
CA LEU A 296 -1.59 -5.71 11.12
C LEU A 296 -0.17 -5.92 10.59
N VAL A 297 0.63 -4.85 10.54
CA VAL A 297 2.03 -4.94 10.10
C VAL A 297 2.87 -5.82 11.03
N ARG A 298 2.67 -5.71 12.36
CA ARG A 298 3.37 -6.58 13.33
C ARG A 298 2.98 -8.04 13.15
N ILE A 299 1.69 -8.32 12.98
CA ILE A 299 1.19 -9.68 12.73
C ILE A 299 1.78 -10.21 11.43
N ALA A 300 1.70 -9.47 10.32
CA ALA A 300 2.26 -9.86 9.03
C ALA A 300 3.77 -10.17 9.13
N THR A 301 4.53 -9.34 9.84
CA THR A 301 5.96 -9.57 10.09
C THR A 301 6.18 -10.87 10.87
N ALA A 302 5.40 -11.12 11.92
CA ALA A 302 5.53 -12.34 12.73
C ALA A 302 5.19 -13.60 11.92
N LEU A 303 4.05 -13.59 11.21
CA LEU A 303 3.61 -14.74 10.40
C LEU A 303 4.66 -15.11 9.34
N LEU A 304 5.24 -14.12 8.68
CA LEU A 304 6.29 -14.35 7.70
C LEU A 304 7.60 -14.84 8.32
N LYS A 305 7.97 -14.38 9.53
CA LYS A 305 9.17 -14.86 10.24
C LYS A 305 9.05 -16.29 10.72
N TYR A 306 7.86 -16.69 11.17
CA TYR A 306 7.62 -18.01 11.72
C TYR A 306 7.04 -19.00 10.70
N GLY A 307 6.67 -18.56 9.49
CA GLY A 307 6.08 -19.41 8.46
C GLY A 307 4.67 -19.91 8.82
N GLU A 308 3.91 -19.14 9.60
CA GLU A 308 2.62 -19.55 10.16
C GLU A 308 1.46 -18.71 9.60
N THR A 309 0.27 -19.32 9.55
CA THR A 309 -0.97 -18.59 9.23
C THR A 309 -1.55 -17.92 10.48
N PHE A 310 -2.36 -16.88 10.27
CA PHE A 310 -3.09 -16.25 11.35
C PHE A 310 -4.08 -17.22 11.98
N SER A 311 -4.10 -17.28 13.31
CA SER A 311 -5.03 -18.10 14.08
C SER A 311 -5.65 -17.28 15.21
N TYR A 312 -6.95 -17.36 15.35
CA TYR A 312 -7.67 -16.76 16.47
C TYR A 312 -7.33 -17.46 17.80
N GLU A 313 -6.95 -18.73 17.80
CA GLU A 313 -6.48 -19.43 19.00
C GLU A 313 -5.21 -18.76 19.55
N LYS A 314 -4.25 -18.47 18.67
CA LYS A 314 -3.03 -17.71 19.04
C LYS A 314 -3.34 -16.26 19.42
N ALA A 315 -4.46 -15.72 18.95
CA ALA A 315 -4.97 -14.41 19.33
C ALA A 315 -5.74 -14.42 20.67
N GLY A 316 -5.79 -15.58 21.36
CA GLY A 316 -6.28 -15.72 22.73
C GLY A 316 -7.72 -16.22 22.87
N ILE A 317 -8.30 -16.88 21.86
CA ILE A 317 -9.60 -17.55 21.96
C ILE A 317 -9.43 -19.04 22.25
N SER A 318 -10.30 -19.61 23.08
CA SER A 318 -10.31 -21.07 23.29
C SER A 318 -10.91 -21.79 22.09
N LYS A 319 -10.43 -23.01 21.80
CA LYS A 319 -10.94 -23.84 20.71
C LYS A 319 -12.45 -24.07 20.75
N ALA A 320 -13.00 -24.23 21.95
CA ALA A 320 -14.43 -24.45 22.16
C ALA A 320 -15.25 -23.24 21.72
N VAL A 321 -14.84 -22.03 22.13
CA VAL A 321 -15.52 -20.78 21.77
C VAL A 321 -15.37 -20.50 20.27
N LEU A 322 -14.21 -20.75 19.68
CA LEU A 322 -14.01 -20.59 18.24
C LEU A 322 -14.94 -21.51 17.42
N LYS A 323 -15.04 -22.79 17.82
CA LYS A 323 -15.91 -23.77 17.15
C LYS A 323 -17.39 -23.37 17.27
N GLN A 324 -17.83 -22.89 18.43
CA GLN A 324 -19.18 -22.39 18.62
C GLN A 324 -19.48 -21.21 17.69
N TRP A 325 -18.58 -20.22 17.65
CA TRP A 325 -18.72 -19.07 16.77
C TRP A 325 -18.80 -19.45 15.29
N GLU A 326 -17.97 -20.39 14.82
CA GLU A 326 -18.00 -20.93 13.44
C GLU A 326 -19.35 -21.59 13.13
N LEU A 327 -19.92 -22.33 14.07
CA LEU A 327 -21.24 -22.95 13.93
C LEU A 327 -22.37 -21.91 13.84
N GLU A 328 -22.28 -20.84 14.62
CA GLU A 328 -23.25 -19.73 14.58
C GLU A 328 -23.18 -18.97 13.24
N GLN A 329 -21.98 -18.70 12.74
CA GLN A 329 -21.81 -18.09 11.42
C GLN A 329 -22.34 -18.96 10.29
N ALA A 330 -22.10 -20.26 10.33
CA ALA A 330 -22.60 -21.20 9.32
C ALA A 330 -24.15 -21.30 9.31
N LYS A 331 -24.82 -21.03 10.45
CA LYS A 331 -26.28 -20.99 10.52
C LYS A 331 -26.88 -19.66 10.04
N ALA A 332 -26.08 -18.58 10.03
CA ALA A 332 -26.51 -17.23 9.65
C ALA A 332 -26.24 -16.93 8.17
N ALA A 333 -25.45 -17.75 7.47
CA ALA A 333 -25.13 -17.66 6.04
C ALA A 333 -26.11 -18.47 5.19
#